data_10466e81521098fda220847c0c481821
#
_entry.id   10466e81521098fda220847c0c481821
#
_cell.length_a   1.000
_cell.length_b   1.000
_cell.length_c   1.000
_cell.angle_alpha   90.00
_cell.angle_beta   90.00
_cell.angle_gamma   90.00
#
_symmetry.space_group_name_H-M   'P 1'
#
loop_
_entity.id
_entity.type
_entity.pdbx_description
1 polymer ?
#
loop_
_entity_poly.entity_id
_entity_poly.type
_entity_poly.pdbx_seq_one_letter_code
_entity_poly.pdbx_strand_id
1 'polypeptide(L)'
;MYTIKTLNAISPVGLAKLPKNQFDVTVDADAPDGILVRSADLLNTTFNDNLLAIARAGAGVNNIPLERCSEQGIVVFNTPGANANAVAELVIGMLIAGSRNVAAAAQWCQGLAGDPAMAKSVEKGKKQFVGNEIKGKTLGVIGLGAIGSRVANCAIELGMEVYGYDPYISIEAAWNLSSQVHHCVNLNDMLPLCDYITIHVPYLPTTKDT
;
A
#
# COMPACT_ATOMS: atom_id res chain seq x y z
N MET A 1 -13.13 -30.01 15.22
CA MET A 1 -12.39 -28.74 15.50
C MET A 1 -11.45 -28.56 14.35
N TYR A 2 -11.45 -27.39 13.69
CA TYR A 2 -10.59 -27.12 12.54
C TYR A 2 -9.23 -26.58 13.00
N THR A 3 -8.17 -27.07 12.42
CA THR A 3 -6.80 -26.60 12.69
C THR A 3 -6.41 -25.52 11.70
N ILE A 4 -6.09 -24.33 12.20
CA ILE A 4 -5.69 -23.18 11.41
C ILE A 4 -4.21 -22.89 11.61
N LYS A 5 -3.41 -23.07 10.56
CA LYS A 5 -1.98 -22.72 10.56
C LYS A 5 -1.80 -21.25 10.25
N THR A 6 -1.02 -20.55 11.07
CA THR A 6 -0.64 -19.17 10.79
C THR A 6 0.78 -19.11 10.25
N LEU A 7 0.96 -18.41 9.13
CA LEU A 7 2.26 -18.11 8.52
C LEU A 7 2.51 -16.62 8.57
N ASN A 8 3.64 -16.23 9.11
CA ASN A 8 3.99 -14.85 9.47
C ASN A 8 3.16 -14.29 10.66
N ALA A 9 3.38 -13.01 10.96
CA ALA A 9 2.61 -12.35 12.01
C ALA A 9 1.20 -12.01 11.51
N ILE A 10 0.21 -12.68 12.04
CA ILE A 10 -1.22 -12.37 11.87
C ILE A 10 -1.69 -11.61 13.11
N SER A 11 -2.50 -10.56 12.92
CA SER A 11 -2.97 -9.72 14.01
C SER A 11 -3.74 -10.52 15.08
N PRO A 12 -3.36 -10.42 16.37
CA PRO A 12 -4.08 -11.08 17.45
C PRO A 12 -5.57 -10.69 17.52
N VAL A 13 -5.92 -9.47 17.13
CA VAL A 13 -7.32 -9.01 17.06
C VAL A 13 -8.12 -9.80 16.01
N GLY A 14 -7.47 -10.15 14.89
CA GLY A 14 -8.08 -11.02 13.87
C GLY A 14 -8.22 -12.46 14.39
N LEU A 15 -7.17 -13.01 14.98
CA LEU A 15 -7.17 -14.38 15.52
C LEU A 15 -8.20 -14.57 16.65
N ALA A 16 -8.42 -13.54 17.47
CA ALA A 16 -9.42 -13.58 18.55
C ALA A 16 -10.86 -13.71 18.04
N LYS A 17 -11.11 -13.48 16.73
CA LYS A 17 -12.42 -13.70 16.10
C LYS A 17 -12.70 -15.16 15.76
N LEU A 18 -11.72 -16.05 15.84
CA LEU A 18 -11.86 -17.48 15.66
C LEU A 18 -12.23 -18.13 17.02
N PRO A 19 -13.48 -18.65 17.19
CA PRO A 19 -13.91 -19.25 18.46
C PRO A 19 -13.07 -20.49 18.79
N LYS A 20 -12.47 -20.53 19.99
CA LYS A 20 -11.59 -21.60 20.44
C LYS A 20 -12.28 -23.00 20.57
N ASN A 21 -13.59 -23.01 20.63
CA ASN A 21 -14.35 -24.25 20.62
C ASN A 21 -14.56 -24.85 19.20
N GLN A 22 -14.20 -24.11 18.15
CA GLN A 22 -14.32 -24.55 16.76
C GLN A 22 -12.97 -24.60 16.06
N PHE A 23 -12.04 -23.71 16.45
CA PHE A 23 -10.74 -23.54 15.79
C PHE A 23 -9.59 -23.69 16.78
N ASP A 24 -8.61 -24.49 16.38
CA ASP A 24 -7.28 -24.53 16.99
C ASP A 24 -6.31 -23.77 16.10
N VAL A 25 -5.76 -22.65 16.62
CA VAL A 25 -4.87 -21.77 15.87
C VAL A 25 -3.45 -21.97 16.32
N THR A 26 -2.59 -22.44 15.41
CA THR A 26 -1.20 -22.78 15.72
C THR A 26 -0.25 -22.35 14.59
N VAL A 27 1.04 -22.26 14.88
CA VAL A 27 2.10 -22.08 13.88
C VAL A 27 2.63 -23.43 13.39
N ASP A 28 2.50 -24.48 14.21
CA ASP A 28 3.06 -25.81 13.98
C ASP A 28 1.92 -26.81 13.69
N ALA A 29 1.46 -26.87 12.45
CA ALA A 29 0.54 -27.87 11.98
C ALA A 29 1.07 -28.52 10.70
N ASP A 30 1.14 -29.85 10.69
CA ASP A 30 1.58 -30.63 9.51
C ASP A 30 0.44 -30.76 8.49
N ALA A 31 -0.79 -30.93 8.95
CA ALA A 31 -1.97 -31.10 8.11
C ALA A 31 -3.11 -30.15 8.55
N PRO A 32 -2.99 -28.82 8.30
CA PRO A 32 -4.03 -27.87 8.67
C PRO A 32 -5.26 -27.95 7.76
N ASP A 33 -6.43 -27.64 8.32
CA ASP A 33 -7.67 -27.44 7.57
C ASP A 33 -7.73 -26.06 6.90
N GLY A 34 -7.00 -25.07 7.44
CA GLY A 34 -6.90 -23.72 6.89
C GLY A 34 -5.55 -23.07 7.14
N ILE A 35 -5.16 -22.16 6.26
CA ILE A 35 -3.92 -21.39 6.38
C ILE A 35 -4.25 -19.89 6.39
N LEU A 36 -3.73 -19.16 7.40
CA LEU A 36 -3.68 -17.72 7.41
C LEU A 36 -2.26 -17.28 7.07
N VAL A 37 -2.10 -16.52 5.97
CA VAL A 37 -0.78 -16.10 5.45
C VAL A 37 -0.75 -14.60 5.19
N ARG A 38 0.42 -13.98 5.30
CA ARG A 38 0.65 -12.60 4.87
C ARG A 38 1.64 -12.54 3.71
N SER A 39 2.91 -12.87 3.93
CA SER A 39 3.99 -12.72 2.96
C SER A 39 4.79 -14.00 2.71
N ALA A 40 4.50 -15.10 3.41
CA ALA A 40 5.17 -16.37 3.15
C ALA A 40 4.87 -16.86 1.74
N ASP A 41 5.88 -17.39 1.08
CA ASP A 41 5.77 -17.96 -0.26
C ASP A 41 5.18 -19.37 -0.18
N LEU A 42 4.05 -19.58 -0.83
CA LEU A 42 3.35 -20.87 -0.93
C LEU A 42 3.45 -21.49 -2.34
N LEU A 43 4.15 -20.84 -3.28
CA LEU A 43 4.18 -21.28 -4.69
C LEU A 43 4.67 -22.71 -4.85
N ASN A 44 5.63 -23.15 -4.02
CA ASN A 44 6.20 -24.48 -4.06
C ASN A 44 5.78 -25.38 -2.87
N THR A 45 4.81 -24.91 -2.06
CA THR A 45 4.33 -25.67 -0.91
C THR A 45 3.41 -26.80 -1.37
N THR A 46 3.65 -28.03 -0.89
CA THR A 46 2.70 -29.13 -1.06
C THR A 46 1.59 -28.97 -0.02
N PHE A 47 0.34 -28.98 -0.46
CA PHE A 47 -0.81 -28.95 0.42
C PHE A 47 -1.29 -30.36 0.72
N ASN A 48 -1.78 -30.58 1.93
CA ASN A 48 -2.42 -31.84 2.32
C ASN A 48 -3.88 -31.88 1.81
N ASP A 49 -4.44 -33.07 1.76
CA ASP A 49 -5.80 -33.30 1.25
C ASP A 49 -6.90 -32.71 2.16
N ASN A 50 -6.56 -32.35 3.40
CA ASN A 50 -7.51 -31.77 4.35
C ASN A 50 -7.65 -30.25 4.18
N LEU A 51 -6.74 -29.58 3.46
CA LEU A 51 -6.73 -28.14 3.36
C LEU A 51 -7.94 -27.62 2.59
N LEU A 52 -8.81 -26.90 3.28
CA LEU A 52 -10.04 -26.34 2.71
C LEU A 52 -9.88 -24.93 2.20
N ALA A 53 -9.06 -24.12 2.88
CA ALA A 53 -8.96 -22.71 2.55
C ALA A 53 -7.60 -22.09 2.90
N ILE A 54 -7.20 -21.08 2.11
CA ILE A 54 -6.09 -20.20 2.40
C ILE A 54 -6.62 -18.77 2.43
N ALA A 55 -6.38 -18.03 3.53
CA ALA A 55 -6.75 -16.63 3.63
C ALA A 55 -5.50 -15.75 3.77
N ARG A 56 -5.35 -14.80 2.83
CA ARG A 56 -4.24 -13.85 2.84
C ARG A 56 -4.63 -12.55 3.54
N ALA A 57 -3.86 -12.18 4.55
CA ALA A 57 -3.91 -10.86 5.16
C ALA A 57 -3.21 -9.82 4.25
N GLY A 58 -3.85 -9.47 3.13
CA GLY A 58 -3.34 -8.54 2.12
C GLY A 58 -4.15 -8.60 0.83
N ALA A 59 -3.95 -7.62 -0.05
CA ALA A 59 -4.71 -7.49 -1.30
C ALA A 59 -4.21 -8.42 -2.42
N GLY A 60 -2.90 -8.48 -2.64
CA GLY A 60 -2.32 -9.34 -3.69
C GLY A 60 -2.36 -10.82 -3.30
N VAL A 61 -2.22 -11.71 -4.26
CA VAL A 61 -2.18 -13.18 -4.06
C VAL A 61 -1.03 -13.85 -4.81
N ASN A 62 -0.03 -13.06 -5.18
CA ASN A 62 1.12 -13.49 -5.98
C ASN A 62 2.04 -14.52 -5.29
N ASN A 63 1.88 -14.71 -3.99
CA ASN A 63 2.58 -15.72 -3.19
C ASN A 63 1.77 -17.00 -2.98
N ILE A 64 0.60 -17.14 -3.62
CA ILE A 64 -0.30 -18.30 -3.50
C ILE A 64 -0.51 -18.90 -4.90
N PRO A 65 -0.35 -20.23 -5.09
CA PRO A 65 -0.53 -20.89 -6.38
C PRO A 65 -2.02 -21.11 -6.68
N LEU A 66 -2.71 -20.08 -7.19
CA LEU A 66 -4.16 -20.07 -7.37
C LEU A 66 -4.69 -21.20 -8.24
N GLU A 67 -4.02 -21.50 -9.36
CA GLU A 67 -4.43 -22.57 -10.28
C GLU A 67 -4.42 -23.92 -9.54
N ARG A 68 -3.32 -24.25 -8.86
CA ARG A 68 -3.20 -25.48 -8.10
C ARG A 68 -4.19 -25.55 -6.94
N CYS A 69 -4.46 -24.43 -6.25
CA CYS A 69 -5.50 -24.38 -5.23
C CYS A 69 -6.87 -24.70 -5.82
N SER A 70 -7.19 -24.14 -6.99
CA SER A 70 -8.46 -24.41 -7.68
C SER A 70 -8.61 -25.87 -8.10
N GLU A 71 -7.54 -26.49 -8.63
CA GLU A 71 -7.52 -27.90 -8.99
C GLU A 71 -7.75 -28.83 -7.79
N GLN A 72 -7.23 -28.44 -6.62
CA GLN A 72 -7.38 -29.21 -5.36
C GLN A 72 -8.65 -28.84 -4.57
N GLY A 73 -9.49 -27.93 -5.06
CA GLY A 73 -10.70 -27.48 -4.37
C GLY A 73 -10.44 -26.61 -3.15
N ILE A 74 -9.25 -25.99 -3.04
CA ILE A 74 -8.88 -25.10 -1.93
C ILE A 74 -9.36 -23.67 -2.25
N VAL A 75 -10.19 -23.11 -1.39
CA VAL A 75 -10.70 -21.74 -1.56
C VAL A 75 -9.65 -20.72 -1.11
N VAL A 76 -9.37 -19.71 -1.93
CA VAL A 76 -8.42 -18.64 -1.59
C VAL A 76 -9.16 -17.33 -1.35
N PHE A 77 -8.94 -16.75 -0.17
CA PHE A 77 -9.45 -15.44 0.22
C PHE A 77 -8.32 -14.43 0.33
N ASN A 78 -8.64 -13.17 0.06
CA ASN A 78 -7.75 -12.03 0.28
C ASN A 78 -8.51 -10.88 0.96
N THR A 79 -7.79 -9.81 1.36
CA THR A 79 -8.37 -8.64 2.03
C THR A 79 -8.03 -7.36 1.25
N PRO A 80 -8.63 -7.15 0.05
CA PRO A 80 -8.36 -5.97 -0.75
C PRO A 80 -8.83 -4.70 -0.01
N GLY A 81 -8.02 -3.64 -0.10
CA GLY A 81 -8.37 -2.34 0.48
C GLY A 81 -8.19 -2.20 2.00
N ALA A 82 -7.92 -3.28 2.74
CA ALA A 82 -7.82 -3.24 4.20
C ALA A 82 -6.75 -2.27 4.74
N ASN A 83 -5.65 -2.08 4.00
CA ASN A 83 -4.56 -1.16 4.34
C ASN A 83 -4.53 0.10 3.45
N ALA A 84 -5.56 0.31 2.61
CA ALA A 84 -5.51 1.37 1.60
C ALA A 84 -5.35 2.77 2.21
N ASN A 85 -6.01 3.04 3.33
CA ASN A 85 -5.86 4.31 4.04
C ASN A 85 -4.43 4.51 4.57
N ALA A 86 -3.87 3.51 5.22
CA ALA A 86 -2.51 3.61 5.77
C ALA A 86 -1.45 3.83 4.67
N VAL A 87 -1.63 3.20 3.49
CA VAL A 87 -0.74 3.44 2.34
C VAL A 87 -0.93 4.85 1.79
N ALA A 88 -2.18 5.33 1.66
CA ALA A 88 -2.45 6.69 1.19
C ALA A 88 -1.83 7.75 2.13
N GLU A 89 -1.96 7.60 3.44
CA GLU A 89 -1.31 8.47 4.44
C GLU A 89 0.21 8.48 4.28
N LEU A 90 0.83 7.30 4.09
CA LEU A 90 2.27 7.21 3.86
C LEU A 90 2.69 7.94 2.58
N VAL A 91 1.95 7.77 1.48
CA VAL A 91 2.23 8.45 0.20
C VAL A 91 2.19 9.96 0.37
N ILE A 92 1.16 10.51 1.01
CA ILE A 92 1.04 11.95 1.28
C ILE A 92 2.18 12.41 2.20
N GLY A 93 2.47 11.66 3.24
CA GLY A 93 3.60 11.94 4.15
C GLY A 93 4.94 11.99 3.41
N MET A 94 5.21 11.02 2.53
CA MET A 94 6.44 10.97 1.73
C MET A 94 6.50 12.07 0.67
N LEU A 95 5.37 12.43 0.06
CA LEU A 95 5.28 13.55 -0.88
C LEU A 95 5.71 14.87 -0.21
N ILE A 96 5.17 15.15 0.97
CA ILE A 96 5.52 16.35 1.75
C ILE A 96 6.98 16.27 2.23
N ALA A 97 7.40 15.14 2.77
CA ALA A 97 8.77 14.97 3.29
C ALA A 97 9.82 15.15 2.20
N GLY A 98 9.58 14.63 0.99
CA GLY A 98 10.45 14.78 -0.17
C GLY A 98 10.48 16.24 -0.67
N SER A 99 9.32 16.88 -0.76
CA SER A 99 9.20 18.27 -1.23
C SER A 99 9.88 19.27 -0.28
N ARG A 100 9.95 18.97 1.02
CA ARG A 100 10.45 19.87 2.08
C ARG A 100 11.80 19.46 2.67
N ASN A 101 12.50 18.48 2.09
CA ASN A 101 13.80 17.99 2.54
C ASN A 101 13.82 17.56 4.04
N VAL A 102 12.70 17.04 4.55
CA VAL A 102 12.50 16.77 5.99
C VAL A 102 13.53 15.79 6.55
N ALA A 103 13.82 14.70 5.82
CA ALA A 103 14.76 13.68 6.28
C ALA A 103 16.19 14.23 6.46
N ALA A 104 16.69 15.00 5.46
CA ALA A 104 17.99 15.63 5.53
C ALA A 104 18.05 16.69 6.63
N ALA A 105 16.98 17.49 6.81
CA ALA A 105 16.89 18.47 7.88
C ALA A 105 16.91 17.82 9.27
N ALA A 106 16.18 16.71 9.46
CA ALA A 106 16.16 15.97 10.71
C ALA A 106 17.55 15.40 11.06
N GLN A 107 18.24 14.80 10.10
CA GLN A 107 19.60 14.30 10.30
C GLN A 107 20.57 15.43 10.65
N TRP A 108 20.48 16.56 9.97
CA TRP A 108 21.30 17.73 10.27
C TRP A 108 21.04 18.27 11.69
N CYS A 109 19.77 18.38 12.10
CA CYS A 109 19.41 18.80 13.45
C CYS A 109 20.01 17.88 14.54
N GLN A 110 20.04 16.56 14.31
CA GLN A 110 20.67 15.61 15.22
C GLN A 110 22.17 15.90 15.39
N GLY A 111 22.85 16.32 14.33
CA GLY A 111 24.26 16.71 14.36
C GLY A 111 24.55 17.99 15.15
N LEU A 112 23.52 18.78 15.48
CA LEU A 112 23.66 19.98 16.32
C LEU A 112 23.51 19.70 17.83
N ALA A 113 23.28 18.45 18.21
CA ALA A 113 23.15 18.08 19.63
C ALA A 113 24.42 18.47 20.39
N GLY A 114 24.26 19.29 21.46
CA GLY A 114 25.37 19.80 22.26
C GLY A 114 26.08 21.06 21.73
N ASP A 115 25.63 21.61 20.59
CA ASP A 115 26.16 22.91 20.11
C ASP A 115 25.73 24.06 21.03
N PRO A 116 26.67 24.74 21.75
CA PRO A 116 26.34 25.87 22.62
C PRO A 116 25.77 27.08 21.87
N ALA A 117 25.97 27.15 20.55
CA ALA A 117 25.45 28.20 19.67
C ALA A 117 24.28 27.73 18.81
N MET A 118 23.56 26.68 19.20
CA MET A 118 22.53 26.02 18.41
C MET A 118 21.58 26.98 17.68
N ALA A 119 21.06 27.99 18.34
CA ALA A 119 20.14 28.94 17.73
C ALA A 119 20.77 29.69 16.53
N LYS A 120 22.03 30.07 16.63
CA LYS A 120 22.77 30.72 15.53
C LYS A 120 23.06 29.72 14.40
N SER A 121 23.45 28.52 14.75
CA SER A 121 23.69 27.43 13.78
C SER A 121 22.43 27.08 13.00
N VAL A 122 21.26 27.01 13.66
CA VAL A 122 19.97 26.79 13.02
C VAL A 122 19.62 27.93 12.05
N GLU A 123 19.71 29.19 12.51
CA GLU A 123 19.39 30.34 11.65
C GLU A 123 20.29 30.41 10.40
N LYS A 124 21.57 30.08 10.54
CA LYS A 124 22.52 30.08 9.45
C LYS A 124 22.31 28.91 8.49
N GLY A 125 21.99 27.71 9.04
CA GLY A 125 21.95 26.46 8.28
C GLY A 125 20.59 26.11 7.68
N LYS A 126 19.46 26.58 8.24
CA LYS A 126 18.11 26.21 7.78
C LYS A 126 17.83 26.47 6.31
N LYS A 127 18.50 27.42 5.70
CA LYS A 127 18.33 27.79 4.28
C LYS A 127 18.70 26.66 3.32
N GLN A 128 19.56 25.72 3.71
CA GLN A 128 19.97 24.59 2.86
C GLN A 128 18.84 23.56 2.68
N PHE A 129 17.78 23.61 3.51
CA PHE A 129 16.65 22.70 3.46
C PHE A 129 15.38 23.34 2.91
N VAL A 130 15.52 24.49 2.24
CA VAL A 130 14.38 25.12 1.56
C VAL A 130 13.86 24.15 0.49
N GLY A 131 12.58 23.84 0.56
CA GLY A 131 11.85 23.02 -0.40
C GLY A 131 10.68 23.78 -1.00
N ASN A 132 9.88 23.09 -1.80
CA ASN A 132 8.70 23.63 -2.43
C ASN A 132 7.44 23.28 -1.62
N GLU A 133 6.42 24.14 -1.68
CA GLU A 133 5.07 23.77 -1.29
C GLU A 133 4.46 22.85 -2.36
N ILE A 134 3.62 21.93 -1.94
CA ILE A 134 2.88 21.05 -2.87
C ILE A 134 1.61 21.73 -3.40
N LYS A 135 1.11 22.74 -2.71
CA LYS A 135 -0.04 23.52 -3.17
C LYS A 135 0.22 24.16 -4.53
N GLY A 136 -0.72 24.00 -5.46
CA GLY A 136 -0.59 24.48 -6.85
C GLY A 136 0.38 23.66 -7.70
N LYS A 137 0.90 22.54 -7.19
CA LYS A 137 1.68 21.57 -7.94
C LYS A 137 0.79 20.48 -8.50
N THR A 138 1.24 19.84 -9.58
CA THR A 138 0.49 18.80 -10.29
C THR A 138 0.95 17.40 -9.86
N LEU A 139 -0.03 16.57 -9.44
CA LEU A 139 0.18 15.16 -9.12
C LEU A 139 -0.47 14.26 -10.18
N GLY A 140 0.33 13.41 -10.82
CA GLY A 140 -0.14 12.30 -11.63
C GLY A 140 -0.36 11.05 -10.78
N VAL A 141 -1.55 10.44 -10.87
CA VAL A 141 -1.91 9.20 -10.18
C VAL A 141 -2.17 8.10 -11.21
N ILE A 142 -1.30 7.09 -11.21
CA ILE A 142 -1.41 5.91 -12.08
C ILE A 142 -2.03 4.78 -11.28
N GLY A 143 -3.26 4.38 -11.66
CA GLY A 143 -4.10 3.44 -10.91
C GLY A 143 -4.96 4.14 -9.86
N LEU A 144 -6.27 4.22 -10.13
CA LEU A 144 -7.29 4.88 -9.30
C LEU A 144 -8.13 3.87 -8.48
N GLY A 145 -7.52 2.75 -8.08
CA GLY A 145 -8.12 1.78 -7.18
C GLY A 145 -8.24 2.29 -5.74
N ALA A 146 -8.36 1.37 -4.77
CA ALA A 146 -8.61 1.69 -3.36
C ALA A 146 -7.57 2.64 -2.71
N ILE A 147 -6.32 2.64 -3.19
CA ILE A 147 -5.25 3.52 -2.70
C ILE A 147 -5.22 4.81 -3.53
N GLY A 148 -5.10 4.70 -4.85
CA GLY A 148 -4.90 5.85 -5.72
C GLY A 148 -6.04 6.86 -5.65
N SER A 149 -7.30 6.43 -5.54
CA SER A 149 -8.44 7.34 -5.35
C SER A 149 -8.35 8.14 -4.04
N ARG A 150 -7.89 7.51 -2.94
CA ARG A 150 -7.68 8.19 -1.65
C ARG A 150 -6.55 9.21 -1.74
N VAL A 151 -5.43 8.84 -2.37
CA VAL A 151 -4.29 9.76 -2.59
C VAL A 151 -4.73 10.94 -3.44
N ALA A 152 -5.45 10.71 -4.54
CA ALA A 152 -5.97 11.76 -5.43
C ALA A 152 -6.87 12.74 -4.68
N ASN A 153 -7.84 12.24 -3.91
CA ASN A 153 -8.73 13.07 -3.13
C ASN A 153 -7.99 13.90 -2.07
N CYS A 154 -7.07 13.27 -1.31
CA CYS A 154 -6.25 13.99 -0.33
C CYS A 154 -5.36 15.07 -0.99
N ALA A 155 -4.78 14.80 -2.13
CA ALA A 155 -3.94 15.76 -2.84
C ALA A 155 -4.74 17.00 -3.29
N ILE A 156 -5.98 16.81 -3.75
CA ILE A 156 -6.89 17.93 -4.06
C ILE A 156 -7.17 18.78 -2.83
N GLU A 157 -7.50 18.17 -1.68
CA GLU A 157 -7.72 18.88 -0.43
C GLU A 157 -6.48 19.67 0.06
N LEU A 158 -5.29 19.20 -0.30
CA LEU A 158 -4.03 19.91 -0.06
C LEU A 158 -3.73 21.00 -1.10
N GLY A 159 -4.63 21.21 -2.07
CA GLY A 159 -4.55 22.27 -3.08
C GLY A 159 -3.65 21.92 -4.26
N MET A 160 -3.41 20.66 -4.53
CA MET A 160 -2.75 20.19 -5.74
C MET A 160 -3.74 20.11 -6.91
N GLU A 161 -3.23 20.21 -8.13
CA GLU A 161 -3.91 19.78 -9.34
C GLU A 161 -3.66 18.28 -9.57
N VAL A 162 -4.70 17.50 -9.83
CA VAL A 162 -4.55 16.04 -9.89
C VAL A 162 -5.03 15.50 -11.22
N TYR A 163 -4.15 14.77 -11.89
CA TYR A 163 -4.41 14.01 -13.11
C TYR A 163 -4.39 12.51 -12.80
N GLY A 164 -5.42 11.79 -13.23
CA GLY A 164 -5.58 10.37 -12.97
C GLY A 164 -5.62 9.54 -14.26
N TYR A 165 -4.85 8.46 -14.28
CA TYR A 165 -4.86 7.47 -15.35
C TYR A 165 -5.18 6.09 -14.79
N ASP A 166 -6.29 5.51 -15.22
CA ASP A 166 -6.67 4.12 -14.93
C ASP A 166 -7.63 3.61 -16.01
N PRO A 167 -7.16 2.80 -16.99
CA PRO A 167 -8.02 2.29 -18.06
C PRO A 167 -9.02 1.22 -17.59
N TYR A 168 -8.90 0.74 -16.34
CA TYR A 168 -9.73 -0.32 -15.78
C TYR A 168 -10.45 0.11 -14.49
N ILE A 169 -10.63 1.41 -14.28
CA ILE A 169 -11.28 1.93 -13.08
C ILE A 169 -12.65 1.27 -12.86
N SER A 170 -12.90 0.77 -11.65
CA SER A 170 -14.20 0.23 -11.32
C SER A 170 -15.24 1.34 -11.12
N ILE A 171 -16.51 1.03 -11.33
CA ILE A 171 -17.61 1.97 -11.09
C ILE A 171 -17.57 2.48 -9.64
N GLU A 172 -17.33 1.60 -8.67
CA GLU A 172 -17.24 1.96 -7.25
C GLU A 172 -16.08 2.93 -6.97
N ALA A 173 -14.89 2.69 -7.56
CA ALA A 173 -13.76 3.59 -7.43
C ALA A 173 -14.04 4.96 -8.06
N ALA A 174 -14.69 4.99 -9.22
CA ALA A 174 -15.08 6.23 -9.88
C ALA A 174 -16.09 7.06 -9.05
N TRP A 175 -17.04 6.41 -8.39
CA TRP A 175 -17.99 7.10 -7.49
C TRP A 175 -17.32 7.71 -6.25
N ASN A 176 -16.21 7.15 -5.79
CA ASN A 176 -15.44 7.64 -4.65
C ASN A 176 -14.38 8.69 -5.04
N LEU A 177 -14.19 8.93 -6.32
CA LEU A 177 -13.20 9.88 -6.83
C LEU A 177 -13.80 11.30 -6.89
N SER A 178 -13.02 12.28 -6.44
CA SER A 178 -13.41 13.70 -6.57
C SER A 178 -13.62 14.08 -8.05
N SER A 179 -14.67 14.85 -8.33
CA SER A 179 -14.92 15.40 -9.66
C SER A 179 -13.86 16.41 -10.14
N GLN A 180 -12.97 16.83 -9.24
CA GLN A 180 -11.85 17.73 -9.56
C GLN A 180 -10.62 16.98 -10.13
N VAL A 181 -10.62 15.64 -10.12
CA VAL A 181 -9.57 14.86 -10.76
C VAL A 181 -9.73 14.90 -12.27
N HIS A 182 -8.69 15.36 -12.97
CA HIS A 182 -8.64 15.38 -14.42
C HIS A 182 -8.39 13.97 -14.94
N HIS A 183 -9.33 13.41 -15.70
CA HIS A 183 -9.18 12.10 -16.30
C HIS A 183 -8.25 12.15 -17.52
N CYS A 184 -7.23 11.32 -17.53
CA CYS A 184 -6.33 11.11 -18.68
C CYS A 184 -6.59 9.75 -19.33
N VAL A 185 -6.79 9.76 -20.64
CA VAL A 185 -6.96 8.54 -21.44
C VAL A 185 -5.62 7.94 -21.85
N ASN A 186 -4.59 8.79 -21.98
CA ASN A 186 -3.25 8.41 -22.40
C ASN A 186 -2.22 8.84 -21.36
N LEU A 187 -1.42 7.89 -20.91
CA LEU A 187 -0.38 8.12 -19.91
C LEU A 187 0.68 9.12 -20.41
N ASN A 188 1.07 9.04 -21.68
CA ASN A 188 2.09 9.91 -22.24
C ASN A 188 1.65 11.39 -22.31
N ASP A 189 0.35 11.65 -22.34
CA ASP A 189 -0.17 13.03 -22.31
C ASP A 189 -0.19 13.59 -20.89
N MET A 190 -0.29 12.71 -19.88
CA MET A 190 -0.29 13.07 -18.47
C MET A 190 1.11 13.39 -17.92
N LEU A 191 2.09 12.55 -18.27
CA LEU A 191 3.43 12.62 -17.66
C LEU A 191 4.10 14.00 -17.76
N PRO A 192 4.05 14.71 -18.90
CA PRO A 192 4.69 16.02 -19.05
C PRO A 192 4.03 17.13 -18.19
N LEU A 193 2.81 16.91 -17.71
CA LEU A 193 2.06 17.89 -16.92
C LEU A 193 2.37 17.80 -15.43
N CYS A 194 3.00 16.71 -14.97
CA CYS A 194 3.12 16.38 -13.56
C CYS A 194 4.45 16.86 -12.95
N ASP A 195 4.36 17.51 -11.79
CA ASP A 195 5.51 17.76 -10.91
C ASP A 195 5.87 16.50 -10.10
N TYR A 196 4.87 15.67 -9.80
CA TYR A 196 4.97 14.43 -9.02
C TYR A 196 4.15 13.33 -9.65
N ILE A 197 4.60 12.09 -9.52
CA ILE A 197 3.89 10.91 -10.01
C ILE A 197 3.85 9.87 -8.89
N THR A 198 2.69 9.24 -8.71
CA THR A 198 2.50 8.11 -7.81
C THR A 198 1.84 6.94 -8.53
N ILE A 199 2.32 5.73 -8.25
CA ILE A 199 1.93 4.51 -8.98
C ILE A 199 1.26 3.53 -8.01
N HIS A 200 0.03 3.12 -8.32
CA HIS A 200 -0.81 2.26 -7.50
C HIS A 200 -1.41 1.10 -8.30
N VAL A 201 -0.71 0.61 -9.30
CA VAL A 201 -1.09 -0.57 -10.06
C VAL A 201 -0.30 -1.80 -9.60
N PRO A 202 -0.87 -3.02 -9.67
CA PRO A 202 -0.14 -4.25 -9.40
C PRO A 202 0.95 -4.45 -10.46
N TYR A 203 2.05 -5.11 -10.07
CA TYR A 203 3.10 -5.51 -11.02
C TYR A 203 2.61 -6.72 -11.83
N LEU A 204 2.22 -6.49 -13.07
CA LEU A 204 1.73 -7.49 -14.03
C LEU A 204 2.52 -7.37 -15.33
N PRO A 205 2.48 -8.37 -16.23
CA PRO A 205 3.07 -8.24 -17.55
C PRO A 205 2.59 -7.01 -18.34
N THR A 206 1.34 -6.58 -18.11
CA THR A 206 0.71 -5.41 -18.76
C THR A 206 1.03 -4.07 -18.09
N THR A 207 1.56 -4.07 -16.86
CA THR A 207 1.93 -2.87 -16.10
C THR A 207 3.43 -2.80 -15.83
N LYS A 208 4.18 -3.80 -16.29
CA LYS A 208 5.63 -3.80 -16.24
C LYS A 208 6.16 -2.73 -17.20
N ASP A 209 7.10 -1.93 -16.73
CA ASP A 209 7.78 -0.88 -17.50
C ASP A 209 6.82 0.23 -18.01
N THR A 210 5.72 0.45 -17.26
CA THR A 210 4.77 1.56 -17.52
C THR A 210 5.34 2.90 -17.07
#